data_f40f4f4ca956ff066a718c7653077f8b
#
_entry.id   f40f4f4ca956ff066a718c7653077f8b
#
_cell.length_a   1.000
_cell.length_b   1.000
_cell.length_c   1.000
_cell.angle_alpha   90.00
_cell.angle_beta   90.00
_cell.angle_gamma   90.00
#
_symmetry.space_group_name_H-M   'P 1'
#
loop_
_entity.id
_entity.type
_entity.pdbx_description
1 polymer ?
#
loop_
_entity_poly.entity_id
_entity_poly.type
_entity_poly.pdbx_seq_one_letter_code
_entity_poly.pdbx_strand_id
1 'polypeptide(L)'
;MTNEEMAASALRIASRIFEEAKRYRAEGAWNLVIRRCQEVVELSLKGLLRLVGLEVPKVHDVSGFLRRYSDRLPLPIAENLNRIARISRTLREEREISFYGDESAGFSPEELYTEEDADRALDDAEFVLELCRGAIEGAER
;
A
#
# COMPACT_ATOMS: atom_id res chain seq x y z
N MET A 1 11.73 7.63 -19.84
CA MET A 1 10.69 6.73 -19.32
C MET A 1 9.39 7.50 -19.14
N THR A 2 8.30 6.98 -19.67
CA THR A 2 6.98 7.64 -19.58
C THR A 2 6.34 7.44 -18.20
N ASN A 3 5.31 8.21 -17.91
CA ASN A 3 4.54 8.05 -16.68
C ASN A 3 3.91 6.66 -16.61
N GLU A 4 3.41 6.14 -17.73
CA GLU A 4 2.83 4.79 -17.83
C GLU A 4 3.87 3.72 -17.51
N GLU A 5 5.08 3.86 -18.04
CA GLU A 5 6.18 2.91 -17.78
C GLU A 5 6.61 2.94 -16.32
N MET A 6 6.67 4.11 -15.71
CA MET A 6 7.01 4.26 -14.30
C MET A 6 5.92 3.67 -13.40
N ALA A 7 4.66 3.89 -13.75
CA ALA A 7 3.53 3.32 -13.03
C ALA A 7 3.55 1.78 -13.13
N ALA A 8 3.78 1.24 -14.32
CA ALA A 8 3.87 -0.20 -14.52
C ALA A 8 5.02 -0.83 -13.74
N SER A 9 6.16 -0.14 -13.66
CA SER A 9 7.30 -0.60 -12.85
C SER A 9 6.93 -0.64 -11.36
N ALA A 10 6.29 0.42 -10.85
CA ALA A 10 5.85 0.46 -9.47
C ALA A 10 4.89 -0.69 -9.16
N LEU A 11 3.97 -0.99 -10.07
CA LEU A 11 3.03 -2.09 -9.93
C LEU A 11 3.73 -3.44 -9.86
N ARG A 12 4.73 -3.66 -10.72
CA ARG A 12 5.50 -4.91 -10.72
C ARG A 12 6.24 -5.10 -9.39
N ILE A 13 6.85 -4.04 -8.88
CA ILE A 13 7.57 -4.08 -7.60
C ILE A 13 6.57 -4.32 -6.46
N ALA A 14 5.45 -3.60 -6.44
CA ALA A 14 4.41 -3.79 -5.42
C ALA A 14 3.89 -5.23 -5.42
N SER A 15 3.68 -5.82 -6.61
CA SER A 15 3.23 -7.20 -6.74
C SER A 15 4.22 -8.20 -6.15
N ARG A 16 5.52 -7.97 -6.36
CA ARG A 16 6.58 -8.80 -5.76
C ARG A 16 6.62 -8.68 -4.25
N ILE A 17 6.46 -7.47 -3.74
CA ILE A 17 6.43 -7.24 -2.28
C ILE A 17 5.19 -7.92 -1.68
N PHE A 18 4.06 -7.92 -2.39
CA PHE A 18 2.86 -8.60 -1.92
C PHE A 18 3.07 -10.12 -1.82
N GLU A 19 3.74 -10.72 -2.82
CA GLU A 19 4.10 -12.15 -2.76
C GLU A 19 5.02 -12.44 -1.56
N GLU A 20 5.95 -11.54 -1.28
CA GLU A 20 6.82 -11.64 -0.10
C GLU A 20 6.00 -11.58 1.19
N ALA A 21 5.01 -10.71 1.27
CA ALA A 21 4.12 -10.61 2.43
C ALA A 21 3.38 -11.94 2.68
N LYS A 22 2.92 -12.58 1.61
CA LYS A 22 2.24 -13.89 1.72
C LYS A 22 3.19 -14.98 2.22
N ARG A 23 4.46 -14.94 1.84
CA ARG A 23 5.47 -15.87 2.36
C ARG A 23 5.68 -15.65 3.86
N TYR A 24 5.78 -14.40 4.30
CA TYR A 24 5.90 -14.09 5.73
C TYR A 24 4.68 -14.58 6.51
N ARG A 25 3.49 -14.46 5.93
CA ARG A 25 2.29 -14.99 6.57
C ARG A 25 2.39 -16.49 6.79
N ALA A 26 2.87 -17.24 5.81
CA ALA A 26 3.07 -18.69 5.93
C ALA A 26 4.08 -19.06 7.02
N GLU A 27 5.02 -18.16 7.32
CA GLU A 27 6.04 -18.35 8.35
C GLU A 27 5.58 -17.87 9.73
N GLY A 28 4.40 -17.27 9.84
CA GLY A 28 3.91 -16.70 11.09
C GLY A 28 4.59 -15.40 11.48
N ALA A 29 5.25 -14.72 10.55
CA ALA A 29 5.95 -13.45 10.79
C ALA A 29 4.98 -12.28 10.61
N TRP A 30 4.01 -12.17 11.50
CA TRP A 30 2.89 -11.22 11.38
C TRP A 30 3.33 -9.78 11.24
N ASN A 31 4.32 -9.34 12.00
CA ASN A 31 4.86 -7.98 11.93
C ASN A 31 5.43 -7.66 10.54
N LEU A 32 6.10 -8.61 9.91
CA LEU A 32 6.67 -8.41 8.58
C LEU A 32 5.59 -8.38 7.50
N VAL A 33 4.49 -9.13 7.68
CA VAL A 33 3.32 -9.02 6.81
C VAL A 33 2.78 -7.59 6.82
N ILE A 34 2.61 -7.01 8.00
CA ILE A 34 2.12 -5.64 8.17
C ILE A 34 3.02 -4.65 7.42
N ARG A 35 4.34 -4.75 7.65
CA ARG A 35 5.32 -3.83 7.03
C ARG A 35 5.30 -3.93 5.51
N ARG A 36 5.30 -5.14 4.97
CA ARG A 36 5.27 -5.34 3.52
C ARG A 36 3.95 -4.86 2.90
N CYS A 37 2.83 -5.08 3.57
CA CYS A 37 1.53 -4.58 3.11
C CYS A 37 1.50 -3.05 3.04
N GLN A 38 2.10 -2.36 4.00
CA GLN A 38 2.23 -0.91 3.96
C GLN A 38 3.02 -0.48 2.71
N GLU A 39 4.11 -1.16 2.41
CA GLU A 39 4.94 -0.84 1.24
C GLU A 39 4.18 -1.09 -0.07
N VAL A 40 3.39 -2.16 -0.13
CA VAL A 40 2.54 -2.45 -1.30
C VAL A 40 1.56 -1.31 -1.56
N VAL A 41 0.87 -0.85 -0.52
CA VAL A 41 -0.12 0.22 -0.64
C VAL A 41 0.53 1.54 -1.05
N GLU A 42 1.60 1.91 -0.38
CA GLU A 42 2.33 3.14 -0.70
C GLU A 42 2.80 3.16 -2.15
N LEU A 43 3.45 2.09 -2.58
CA LEU A 43 4.04 2.00 -3.92
C LEU A 43 2.97 1.95 -5.01
N SER A 44 1.88 1.20 -4.78
CA SER A 44 0.76 1.12 -5.71
C SER A 44 0.12 2.49 -5.93
N LEU A 45 -0.13 3.22 -4.85
CA LEU A 45 -0.75 4.55 -4.91
C LEU A 45 0.20 5.58 -5.54
N LYS A 46 1.50 5.51 -5.27
CA LYS A 46 2.48 6.38 -5.91
C LYS A 46 2.57 6.11 -7.41
N GLY A 47 2.47 4.85 -7.82
CA GLY A 47 2.40 4.48 -9.23
C GLY A 47 1.16 5.08 -9.89
N LEU A 48 0.02 5.01 -9.22
CA LEU A 48 -1.23 5.62 -9.70
C LEU A 48 -1.09 7.14 -9.88
N LEU A 49 -0.46 7.83 -8.92
CA LEU A 49 -0.23 9.27 -9.01
C LEU A 49 0.64 9.63 -10.23
N ARG A 50 1.67 8.84 -10.49
CA ARG A 50 2.50 9.02 -11.69
C ARG A 50 1.69 8.83 -12.96
N LEU A 51 0.83 7.82 -12.99
CA LEU A 51 -0.01 7.54 -14.15
C LEU A 51 -0.86 8.75 -14.54
N VAL A 52 -1.43 9.44 -13.56
CA VAL A 52 -2.28 10.60 -13.81
C VAL A 52 -1.47 11.90 -13.92
N GLY A 53 -0.15 11.82 -13.97
CA GLY A 53 0.72 12.94 -14.24
C GLY A 53 1.01 13.85 -13.05
N LEU A 54 0.82 13.36 -11.85
CA LEU A 54 1.10 14.12 -10.63
C LEU A 54 2.52 13.84 -10.13
N GLU A 55 3.14 14.85 -9.53
CA GLU A 55 4.41 14.68 -8.86
C GLU A 55 4.23 13.82 -7.63
N VAL A 56 5.08 12.79 -7.48
CA VAL A 56 4.97 11.85 -6.37
C VAL A 56 5.53 12.47 -5.09
N PRO A 57 4.73 12.57 -4.03
CA PRO A 57 5.20 13.14 -2.78
C PRO A 57 6.17 12.19 -2.07
N LYS A 58 7.10 12.76 -1.29
CA LYS A 58 8.07 11.98 -0.50
C LYS A 58 7.50 11.71 0.89
N VAL A 59 6.32 11.13 0.95
CA VAL A 59 5.64 10.76 2.19
C VAL A 59 5.16 9.31 2.08
N HIS A 60 4.90 8.68 3.23
CA HIS A 60 4.45 7.27 3.26
C HIS A 60 2.93 7.15 3.19
N ASP A 61 2.20 8.16 3.64
CA ASP A 61 0.74 8.21 3.50
C ASP A 61 0.39 9.23 2.44
N VAL A 62 -0.13 8.76 1.31
CA VAL A 62 -0.49 9.62 0.18
C VAL A 62 -1.98 9.99 0.16
N SER A 63 -2.73 9.64 1.21
CA SER A 63 -4.18 9.85 1.23
C SER A 63 -4.57 11.32 1.03
N GLY A 64 -3.80 12.26 1.58
CA GLY A 64 -4.06 13.69 1.40
C GLY A 64 -3.96 14.13 -0.06
N PHE A 65 -2.99 13.59 -0.79
CA PHE A 65 -2.82 13.86 -2.23
C PHE A 65 -3.95 13.28 -3.04
N LEU A 66 -4.38 12.05 -2.71
CA LEU A 66 -5.52 11.43 -3.39
C LEU A 66 -6.80 12.27 -3.23
N ARG A 67 -7.05 12.76 -2.03
CA ARG A 67 -8.22 13.60 -1.77
C ARG A 67 -8.14 14.93 -2.51
N ARG A 68 -6.97 15.54 -2.49
CA ARG A 68 -6.74 16.84 -3.13
C ARG A 68 -6.94 16.79 -4.65
N TYR A 69 -6.54 15.69 -5.29
CA TYR A 69 -6.60 15.51 -6.73
C TYR A 69 -7.63 14.46 -7.16
N SER A 70 -8.68 14.29 -6.37
CA SER A 70 -9.68 13.24 -6.58
C SER A 70 -10.37 13.32 -7.94
N ASP A 71 -10.53 14.51 -8.49
CA ASP A 71 -11.14 14.74 -9.81
C ASP A 71 -10.28 14.22 -10.97
N ARG A 72 -8.99 13.96 -10.73
CA ARG A 72 -8.06 13.42 -11.73
C ARG A 72 -7.91 11.91 -11.67
N LEU A 73 -8.50 11.25 -10.67
CA LEU A 73 -8.35 9.83 -10.47
C LEU A 73 -9.32 9.03 -11.35
N PRO A 74 -8.91 7.84 -11.82
CA PRO A 74 -9.83 6.94 -12.52
C PRO A 74 -11.04 6.62 -11.65
N LEU A 75 -12.20 6.40 -12.29
CA LEU A 75 -13.46 6.25 -11.60
C LEU A 75 -13.45 5.16 -10.50
N PRO A 76 -12.93 3.94 -10.74
CA PRO A 76 -12.90 2.92 -9.68
C PRO A 76 -12.11 3.36 -8.44
N ILE A 77 -11.06 4.15 -8.63
CA ILE A 77 -10.27 4.71 -7.52
C ILE A 77 -11.09 5.77 -6.79
N ALA A 78 -11.67 6.71 -7.53
CA ALA A 78 -12.46 7.80 -6.96
C ALA A 78 -13.65 7.28 -6.17
N GLU A 79 -14.32 6.25 -6.66
CA GLU A 79 -15.46 5.63 -5.98
C GLU A 79 -15.08 4.94 -4.67
N ASN A 80 -13.82 4.53 -4.53
CA ASN A 80 -13.31 3.83 -3.35
C ASN A 80 -12.36 4.69 -2.52
N LEU A 81 -12.34 6.00 -2.77
CA LEU A 81 -11.35 6.90 -2.18
C LEU A 81 -11.33 6.85 -0.65
N ASN A 82 -12.49 6.86 0.00
CA ASN A 82 -12.55 6.84 1.47
C ASN A 82 -11.91 5.57 2.04
N ARG A 83 -12.18 4.42 1.43
CA ARG A 83 -11.62 3.14 1.86
C ARG A 83 -10.10 3.11 1.62
N ILE A 84 -9.67 3.54 0.44
CA ILE A 84 -8.24 3.59 0.08
C ILE A 84 -7.48 4.52 1.04
N ALA A 85 -8.00 5.70 1.31
CA ALA A 85 -7.38 6.67 2.19
C ALA A 85 -7.26 6.13 3.63
N ARG A 86 -8.29 5.44 4.11
CA ARG A 86 -8.26 4.82 5.44
C ARG A 86 -7.19 3.73 5.50
N ILE A 87 -7.10 2.88 4.47
CA ILE A 87 -6.09 1.81 4.40
C ILE A 87 -4.69 2.42 4.42
N SER A 88 -4.44 3.43 3.59
CA SER A 88 -3.14 4.10 3.52
C SER A 88 -2.72 4.66 4.88
N ARG A 89 -3.63 5.39 5.54
CA ARG A 89 -3.36 5.99 6.83
C ARG A 89 -3.14 4.95 7.92
N THR A 90 -3.98 3.93 7.97
CA THR A 90 -3.89 2.88 8.99
C THR A 90 -2.56 2.13 8.88
N LEU A 91 -2.17 1.72 7.67
CA LEU A 91 -0.91 1.02 7.48
C LEU A 91 0.29 1.94 7.71
N ARG A 92 0.18 3.24 7.37
CA ARG A 92 1.25 4.19 7.67
C ARG A 92 1.55 4.25 9.17
N GLU A 93 0.53 4.24 9.98
CA GLU A 93 0.68 4.26 11.46
C GLU A 93 1.46 3.06 11.97
N GLU A 94 1.37 1.92 11.29
CA GLU A 94 2.04 0.68 11.68
C GLU A 94 3.46 0.53 11.12
N ARG A 95 3.89 1.47 10.26
CA ARG A 95 5.14 1.31 9.53
C ARG A 95 6.37 1.11 10.43
N GLU A 96 6.57 1.99 11.40
CA GLU A 96 7.71 1.89 12.32
C GLU A 96 7.48 0.84 13.40
N ILE A 97 6.26 0.76 13.92
CA ILE A 97 5.91 -0.18 14.98
C ILE A 97 6.14 -1.63 14.54
N SER A 98 5.83 -1.94 13.28
CA SER A 98 6.02 -3.29 12.75
C SER A 98 7.47 -3.73 12.69
N PHE A 99 8.43 -2.79 12.67
CA PHE A 99 9.87 -3.07 12.67
C PHE A 99 10.51 -2.94 14.04
N TYR A 100 10.08 -1.94 14.82
CA TYR A 100 10.78 -1.57 16.04
C TYR A 100 9.99 -1.87 17.31
N GLY A 101 8.73 -2.23 17.18
CA GLY A 101 7.86 -2.51 18.32
C GLY A 101 7.43 -1.24 19.05
N ASP A 102 6.89 -1.44 20.24
CA ASP A 102 6.51 -0.37 21.13
C ASP A 102 7.55 -0.30 22.27
N GLU A 103 8.55 0.54 22.10
CA GLU A 103 9.64 0.68 23.06
C GLU A 103 9.16 1.20 24.41
N SER A 104 8.17 2.10 24.42
CA SER A 104 7.63 2.67 25.66
C SER A 104 6.91 1.63 26.49
N ALA A 105 6.17 0.71 25.87
CA ALA A 105 5.47 -0.35 26.57
C ALA A 105 6.32 -1.62 26.74
N GLY A 106 7.51 -1.68 26.12
CA GLY A 106 8.40 -2.82 26.24
C GLY A 106 8.02 -4.03 25.40
N PHE A 107 7.29 -3.83 24.30
CA PHE A 107 6.89 -4.92 23.41
C PHE A 107 7.73 -4.96 22.15
N SER A 108 8.21 -6.16 21.80
CA SER A 108 8.86 -6.37 20.50
C SER A 108 7.82 -6.35 19.38
N PRO A 109 8.25 -6.12 18.12
CA PRO A 109 7.32 -6.16 16.99
C PRO A 109 6.54 -7.48 16.90
N GLU A 110 7.22 -8.58 17.16
CA GLU A 110 6.63 -9.92 17.06
C GLU A 110 5.51 -10.16 18.08
N GLU A 111 5.56 -9.48 19.22
CA GLU A 111 4.55 -9.61 20.28
C GLU A 111 3.28 -8.79 20.01
N LEU A 112 3.36 -7.80 19.13
CA LEU A 112 2.27 -6.83 18.95
C LEU A 112 1.21 -7.25 17.95
N TYR A 113 1.50 -8.22 17.09
CA TYR A 113 0.62 -8.55 15.97
C TYR A 113 0.13 -10.00 16.05
N THR A 114 -1.09 -10.20 15.56
CA THR A 114 -1.74 -11.51 15.48
C THR A 114 -1.92 -11.92 14.03
N GLU A 115 -2.29 -13.18 13.82
CA GLU A 115 -2.66 -13.68 12.50
C GLU A 115 -3.80 -12.87 11.89
N GLU A 116 -4.78 -12.48 12.72
CA GLU A 116 -5.91 -11.66 12.24
C GLU A 116 -5.45 -10.30 11.74
N ASP A 117 -4.49 -9.67 12.42
CA ASP A 117 -3.91 -8.39 11.96
C ASP A 117 -3.24 -8.57 10.60
N ALA A 118 -2.49 -9.65 10.44
CA ALA A 118 -1.80 -9.94 9.18
C ALA A 118 -2.80 -10.20 8.05
N ASP A 119 -3.85 -10.97 8.30
CA ASP A 119 -4.87 -11.27 7.29
C ASP A 119 -5.62 -10.01 6.87
N ARG A 120 -5.93 -9.14 7.81
CA ARG A 120 -6.56 -7.85 7.51
C ARG A 120 -5.67 -6.97 6.64
N ALA A 121 -4.38 -6.91 6.97
CA ALA A 121 -3.42 -6.14 6.19
C ALA A 121 -3.29 -6.69 4.77
N LEU A 122 -3.25 -8.01 4.60
CA LEU A 122 -3.20 -8.65 3.28
C LEU A 122 -4.45 -8.31 2.46
N ASP A 123 -5.62 -8.40 3.05
CA ASP A 123 -6.88 -8.08 2.36
C ASP A 123 -6.90 -6.61 1.93
N ASP A 124 -6.48 -5.71 2.80
CA ASP A 124 -6.44 -4.28 2.51
C ASP A 124 -5.42 -3.96 1.42
N ALA A 125 -4.24 -4.56 1.50
CA ALA A 125 -3.19 -4.34 0.49
C ALA A 125 -3.62 -4.90 -0.87
N GLU A 126 -4.23 -6.07 -0.90
CA GLU A 126 -4.73 -6.68 -2.14
C GLU A 126 -5.81 -5.81 -2.79
N PHE A 127 -6.72 -5.28 -1.97
CA PHE A 127 -7.77 -4.39 -2.47
C PHE A 127 -7.17 -3.18 -3.21
N VAL A 128 -6.21 -2.50 -2.59
CA VAL A 128 -5.55 -1.34 -3.20
C VAL A 128 -4.73 -1.74 -4.42
N LEU A 129 -3.95 -2.83 -4.30
CA LEU A 129 -3.12 -3.31 -5.40
C LEU A 129 -3.95 -3.63 -6.63
N GLU A 130 -5.07 -4.33 -6.48
CA GLU A 130 -5.92 -4.72 -7.61
C GLU A 130 -6.63 -3.53 -8.26
N LEU A 131 -7.06 -2.54 -7.48
CA LEU A 131 -7.63 -1.32 -8.04
C LEU A 131 -6.59 -0.55 -8.86
N CYS A 132 -5.37 -0.42 -8.32
CA CYS A 132 -4.28 0.25 -9.03
C CYS A 132 -3.85 -0.54 -10.26
N ARG A 133 -3.83 -1.87 -10.18
CA ARG A 133 -3.55 -2.74 -11.32
C ARG A 133 -4.52 -2.50 -12.46
N GLY A 134 -5.81 -2.47 -12.16
CA GLY A 134 -6.84 -2.21 -13.17
C GLY A 134 -6.64 -0.88 -13.87
N ALA A 135 -6.34 0.18 -13.12
CA ALA A 135 -6.11 1.51 -13.68
C ALA A 135 -4.83 1.57 -14.53
N ILE A 136 -3.73 1.00 -14.02
CA ILE A 136 -2.42 1.08 -14.68
C ILE A 136 -2.39 0.20 -15.92
N GLU A 137 -2.84 -1.04 -15.83
CA GLU A 137 -2.89 -1.95 -16.99
C GLU A 137 -3.92 -1.50 -18.02
N GLY A 138 -5.03 -0.89 -17.57
CA GLY A 138 -6.03 -0.31 -18.46
C GLY A 138 -5.46 0.81 -19.32
N ALA A 139 -4.55 1.62 -18.77
CA ALA A 139 -3.92 2.72 -19.49
C ALA A 139 -2.90 2.25 -20.52
N GLU A 140 -2.33 1.04 -20.36
CA GLU A 140 -1.37 0.45 -21.32
C GLU A 140 -2.03 -0.07 -22.59
N ARG A 141 -3.36 -0.24 -22.59
CA ARG A 141 -4.11 -0.74 -23.73
C ARG A 141 -4.51 0.38 -24.72
#